data_9d548efd3bf8a5701764d5e73a4ac2c4
#
_entry.id   9d548efd3bf8a5701764d5e73a4ac2c4
#
_cell.length_a   1.000
_cell.length_b   1.000
_cell.length_c   1.000
_cell.angle_alpha   90.00
_cell.angle_beta   90.00
_cell.angle_gamma   90.00
#
_symmetry.space_group_name_H-M   'P 1'
#
loop_
_entity.id
_entity.type
_entity.pdbx_description
1 polymer ?
#
loop_
_entity_poly.entity_id
_entity_poly.type
_entity_poly.pdbx_seq_one_letter_code
_entity_poly.pdbx_strand_id
1 'polypeptide(L)'
;MPIYPHNNGPITVNIGEGRDHLEGAFSGSISVSPSTVVSSPHSLAGSYRRPSFFTAGPRGTVVPHSREQDREALVDWEVEQALEEERDLLEDNHVIPPERHHGKAAIFQNQINGLLSQKLKASETAVPRGDEESIQPRDSESAPGSSATETTALLVSPRRHGDHVSPIDVDRKWEEAVEAGLIYTTWSREAKVLTKYTAPLVATFLLQYSLTVASIFTVGHLGKVELGAMSLASMTANITGYSIYQGLATSLDTLCAQAFGSGNKDLVGLHMQRMVYFLWVLTIPIGFVWYFADKILTVIIPDKEVAMLAGLYLKVVLLGAPAYACFESGKRFVQAQGLFSAGLTVLLICAPFNAFMNWFFVWKLGLGFVGAPLAVVITDNLLPIFLFLYVYFIAGKECWNGFTKRGFQNWGPMVRLALPGFLMVEAEVLAFELLTLASSYFGTTVLAAQSVLSTISAIAFQIPFPLSIAVSTRIANLIGATLTNAARSSAKIAMVGAVGVGLLNVIALSVLRSPILRLFTSDEEVATMVAQILPLCASFQLVDALATSCNGILRGLGRQEIGGYIQLFCYYAVAMPISMGTAFGLGWHLWGLWTGVAVALLLVALIEGVYLTRTDWEISVRDARKRIAMA
;
A
#
# COMPACT_ATOMS: atom_id res chain seq x y z
N MET A 1 -26.44 40.60 29.48
CA MET A 1 -26.08 42.04 29.54
C MET A 1 -25.44 42.32 30.89
N PRO A 2 -24.33 43.08 31.01
CA PRO A 2 -23.68 43.92 30.01
C PRO A 2 -22.17 43.61 29.85
N ILE A 3 -21.62 43.91 28.71
CA ILE A 3 -20.80 45.04 28.22
C ILE A 3 -19.29 44.83 28.36
N TYR A 4 -18.62 44.76 27.18
CA TYR A 4 -17.19 44.92 26.91
C TYR A 4 -16.65 46.30 27.32
N PRO A 5 -15.32 46.52 27.44
CA PRO A 5 -14.66 47.10 26.30
C PRO A 5 -13.26 46.53 25.91
N HIS A 6 -12.95 46.75 24.62
CA HIS A 6 -11.62 46.71 23.95
C HIS A 6 -10.52 47.49 24.66
N ASN A 7 -9.29 47.00 24.60
CA ASN A 7 -8.16 47.90 24.43
C ASN A 7 -6.97 47.24 23.69
N ASN A 8 -6.63 47.79 22.55
CA ASN A 8 -5.42 47.57 21.77
C ASN A 8 -4.27 48.41 22.34
N GLY A 9 -3.08 47.82 22.46
CA GLY A 9 -1.84 48.56 22.66
C GLY A 9 -0.62 47.64 22.58
N PRO A 10 0.43 48.02 21.82
CA PRO A 10 1.62 47.17 21.66
C PRO A 10 2.53 47.26 22.87
N ILE A 11 3.03 46.10 23.32
CA ILE A 11 4.02 45.99 24.39
C ILE A 11 5.42 46.15 23.77
N THR A 12 6.04 47.28 24.01
CA THR A 12 7.47 47.53 23.82
C THR A 12 8.22 47.00 25.03
N VAL A 13 9.11 46.03 24.83
CA VAL A 13 10.07 45.58 25.86
C VAL A 13 11.37 46.34 25.69
N ASN A 14 11.70 47.17 26.69
CA ASN A 14 12.96 47.87 26.84
C ASN A 14 14.01 46.89 27.40
N ILE A 15 15.13 46.70 26.71
CA ILE A 15 16.30 46.01 27.21
C ILE A 15 17.28 47.05 27.74
N GLY A 16 17.44 47.06 29.07
CA GLY A 16 18.43 47.87 29.77
C GLY A 16 19.84 47.29 29.67
N GLU A 17 20.78 48.19 29.47
CA GLU A 17 22.23 47.97 29.45
C GLU A 17 22.78 47.52 30.83
N GLY A 18 23.73 46.58 30.78
CA GLY A 18 24.64 46.25 31.90
C GLY A 18 25.96 45.74 31.35
N ARG A 19 26.95 46.63 31.35
CA ARG A 19 28.39 46.33 31.12
C ARG A 19 28.94 45.51 32.29
N ASP A 20 29.83 44.56 32.06
CA ASP A 20 31.29 44.63 32.26
C ASP A 20 31.98 43.25 32.19
N HIS A 21 33.07 43.24 31.41
CA HIS A 21 34.31 42.47 31.49
C HIS A 21 34.35 40.95 31.71
N LEU A 22 34.80 40.23 30.66
CA LEU A 22 36.06 39.46 30.69
C LEU A 22 36.48 39.06 29.27
N GLU A 23 37.66 39.49 28.88
CA GLU A 23 38.38 39.16 27.66
C GLU A 23 38.84 37.70 27.64
N GLY A 24 38.75 37.04 26.48
CA GLY A 24 39.40 35.76 26.25
C GLY A 24 39.07 35.20 24.87
N ALA A 25 39.83 35.63 23.90
CA ALA A 25 40.10 35.04 22.58
C ALA A 25 39.37 33.74 22.16
N PHE A 26 38.50 33.85 21.15
CA PHE A 26 38.54 33.02 19.93
C PHE A 26 37.69 33.71 18.85
N SER A 27 38.38 34.32 17.91
CA SER A 27 37.83 34.89 16.68
C SER A 27 37.47 33.74 15.74
N GLY A 28 36.20 33.53 15.53
CA GLY A 28 35.65 32.68 14.51
C GLY A 28 34.21 33.08 14.26
N SER A 29 34.01 34.09 13.39
CA SER A 29 32.68 34.48 12.93
C SER A 29 32.09 33.39 12.08
N ILE A 30 31.26 32.51 12.68
CA ILE A 30 30.37 31.65 11.94
C ILE A 30 29.10 32.46 11.66
N SER A 31 28.99 32.99 10.45
CA SER A 31 27.74 33.50 9.93
C SER A 31 26.77 32.31 9.74
N VAL A 32 25.90 32.13 10.72
CA VAL A 32 24.77 31.20 10.55
C VAL A 32 23.72 31.90 9.69
N SER A 33 23.76 31.67 8.39
CA SER A 33 22.59 31.92 7.55
C SER A 33 21.49 30.97 7.99
N PRO A 34 20.23 31.40 8.12
CA PRO A 34 19.10 30.48 8.35
C PRO A 34 18.93 29.64 7.09
N SER A 35 19.59 28.49 7.07
CA SER A 35 19.27 27.47 6.07
C SER A 35 17.88 26.96 6.36
N THR A 36 16.91 27.39 5.59
CA THR A 36 15.63 26.73 5.43
C THR A 36 15.94 25.27 5.14
N VAL A 37 15.52 24.40 6.04
CA VAL A 37 15.62 22.95 5.85
C VAL A 37 14.65 22.60 4.73
N VAL A 38 15.13 22.62 3.51
CA VAL A 38 14.40 22.12 2.35
C VAL A 38 14.54 20.61 2.42
N SER A 39 13.45 19.93 2.80
CA SER A 39 13.37 18.48 2.69
C SER A 39 13.41 18.17 1.20
N SER A 40 14.48 17.58 0.74
CA SER A 40 14.64 17.22 -0.65
C SER A 40 13.60 16.20 -1.11
N PRO A 41 13.17 16.29 -2.34
CA PRO A 41 12.14 15.43 -2.89
C PRO A 41 12.64 14.01 -3.14
N HIS A 42 11.70 13.11 -3.27
CA HIS A 42 11.94 11.70 -3.48
C HIS A 42 11.57 11.30 -4.91
N SER A 43 12.16 10.23 -5.38
CA SER A 43 11.76 9.63 -6.64
C SER A 43 10.26 9.33 -6.67
N LEU A 44 9.60 9.71 -7.76
CA LEU A 44 8.18 9.46 -7.97
C LEU A 44 7.87 8.04 -8.43
N ALA A 45 8.82 7.38 -9.06
CA ALA A 45 8.53 6.16 -9.79
C ALA A 45 8.49 4.91 -8.91
N GLY A 46 9.34 4.78 -7.95
CA GLY A 46 9.38 3.60 -7.10
C GLY A 46 9.14 3.87 -5.63
N SER A 47 8.83 5.12 -5.26
CA SER A 47 8.91 5.55 -3.86
C SER A 47 10.32 5.39 -3.30
N TYR A 48 11.31 5.28 -4.18
CA TYR A 48 12.71 5.26 -3.79
C TYR A 48 13.15 6.62 -3.35
N ARG A 49 14.02 6.63 -2.36
CA ARG A 49 14.65 7.82 -1.87
C ARG A 49 16.08 7.82 -2.24
N ARG A 50 16.52 8.99 -2.63
CA ARG A 50 17.93 9.19 -2.78
C ARG A 50 18.65 9.17 -1.45
N PRO A 51 19.89 8.63 -1.41
CA PRO A 51 20.74 8.67 -0.23
C PRO A 51 21.10 10.09 0.25
N SER A 52 20.93 11.11 -0.61
CA SER A 52 21.29 12.49 -0.32
C SER A 52 20.36 13.24 0.67
N PHE A 53 19.31 12.58 1.16
CA PHE A 53 18.40 13.22 2.11
C PHE A 53 18.95 13.28 3.52
N PHE A 54 18.87 14.46 4.08
CA PHE A 54 19.29 14.73 5.44
C PHE A 54 18.19 14.31 6.42
N THR A 55 18.55 13.51 7.40
CA THR A 55 17.73 13.33 8.58
C THR A 55 18.02 14.47 9.54
N ALA A 56 17.00 15.23 9.92
CA ALA A 56 17.10 16.14 11.05
C ALA A 56 17.39 15.32 12.30
N GLY A 57 18.52 15.55 12.93
CA GLY A 57 18.83 14.95 14.22
C GLY A 57 17.84 15.42 15.29
N PRO A 58 17.78 14.78 16.49
CA PRO A 58 16.82 15.08 17.56
C PRO A 58 16.86 16.50 18.11
N ARG A 59 17.77 17.37 17.62
CA ARG A 59 17.87 18.78 17.99
C ARG A 59 17.67 19.74 16.81
N GLY A 60 17.09 19.27 15.69
CA GLY A 60 16.82 20.12 14.53
C GLY A 60 18.07 20.60 13.77
N THR A 61 19.27 20.14 14.11
CA THR A 61 20.48 20.39 13.34
C THR A 61 20.54 19.44 12.17
N VAL A 62 20.43 19.97 10.97
CA VAL A 62 20.67 19.22 9.73
C VAL A 62 22.17 18.97 9.65
N VAL A 63 22.57 17.72 9.82
CA VAL A 63 23.94 17.30 9.53
C VAL A 63 23.98 16.89 8.07
N PRO A 64 24.71 17.60 7.19
CA PRO A 64 24.88 17.15 5.81
C PRO A 64 25.72 15.88 5.83
N HIS A 65 25.10 14.75 5.48
CA HIS A 65 25.88 13.56 5.15
C HIS A 65 26.54 13.80 3.79
N SER A 66 27.82 13.48 3.69
CA SER A 66 28.50 13.56 2.41
C SER A 66 27.83 12.54 1.46
N ARG A 67 27.53 12.95 0.22
CA ARG A 67 26.92 12.10 -0.81
C ARG A 67 27.65 10.76 -1.01
N GLU A 68 28.91 10.70 -0.66
CA GLU A 68 29.74 9.48 -0.75
C GLU A 68 29.39 8.44 0.32
N GLN A 69 29.13 8.88 1.57
CA GLN A 69 28.75 7.95 2.66
C GLN A 69 27.38 7.33 2.49
N ASP A 70 26.43 8.05 1.87
CA ASP A 70 25.10 7.53 1.63
C ASP A 70 25.05 6.55 0.45
N ARG A 71 25.96 6.69 -0.53
CA ARG A 71 26.10 5.74 -1.65
C ARG A 71 26.62 4.39 -1.23
N GLU A 72 27.47 4.31 -0.21
CA GLU A 72 27.97 3.04 0.33
C GLU A 72 26.88 2.22 1.05
N ALA A 73 25.78 2.86 1.46
CA ALA A 73 24.68 2.20 2.16
C ALA A 73 23.61 1.58 1.23
N LEU A 74 23.61 1.95 -0.04
CA LEU A 74 22.69 1.41 -1.05
C LEU A 74 23.45 0.51 -2.03
N VAL A 75 22.75 -0.52 -2.51
CA VAL A 75 23.29 -1.36 -3.57
C VAL A 75 23.34 -0.54 -4.86
N ASP A 76 24.46 -0.53 -5.57
CA ASP A 76 24.71 0.30 -6.77
C ASP A 76 23.56 0.29 -7.79
N TRP A 77 22.91 -0.84 -8.00
CA TRP A 77 21.78 -0.97 -8.93
C TRP A 77 20.52 -0.19 -8.47
N GLU A 78 20.28 -0.03 -7.14
CA GLU A 78 19.14 0.75 -6.62
C GLU A 78 19.36 2.24 -6.81
N VAL A 79 20.60 2.70 -6.64
CA VAL A 79 20.99 4.10 -6.90
C VAL A 79 20.84 4.42 -8.39
N GLU A 80 21.31 3.52 -9.26
CA GLU A 80 21.22 3.67 -10.70
C GLU A 80 19.76 3.70 -11.18
N GLN A 81 18.93 2.81 -10.66
CA GLN A 81 17.50 2.79 -10.98
C GLN A 81 16.79 4.07 -10.52
N ALA A 82 17.08 4.57 -9.31
CA ALA A 82 16.47 5.81 -8.82
C ALA A 82 16.87 7.03 -9.66
N LEU A 83 18.15 7.10 -10.06
CA LEU A 83 18.67 8.14 -10.95
C LEU A 83 18.02 8.09 -12.33
N GLU A 84 17.85 6.89 -12.90
CA GLU A 84 17.19 6.70 -14.19
C GLU A 84 15.72 7.12 -14.14
N GLU A 85 15.01 6.78 -13.07
CA GLU A 85 13.61 7.16 -12.88
C GLU A 85 13.41 8.67 -12.71
N GLU A 86 14.32 9.36 -12.01
CA GLU A 86 14.26 10.81 -11.86
C GLU A 86 14.65 11.53 -13.17
N ARG A 87 15.63 11.00 -13.88
CA ARG A 87 16.00 11.49 -15.20
C ARG A 87 14.82 11.40 -16.16
N ASP A 88 14.16 10.25 -16.24
CA ASP A 88 12.97 10.05 -17.08
C ASP A 88 11.88 11.06 -16.76
N LEU A 89 11.68 11.39 -15.46
CA LEU A 89 10.70 12.41 -15.06
C LEU A 89 11.13 13.82 -15.46
N LEU A 90 12.40 14.16 -15.36
CA LEU A 90 12.92 15.45 -15.80
C LEU A 90 12.81 15.58 -17.33
N GLU A 91 13.03 14.50 -18.09
CA GLU A 91 12.82 14.46 -19.54
C GLU A 91 11.34 14.61 -19.91
N ASP A 92 10.44 13.87 -19.25
CA ASP A 92 9.00 13.96 -19.45
C ASP A 92 8.46 15.38 -19.18
N ASN A 93 9.07 16.11 -18.26
CA ASN A 93 8.71 17.50 -17.93
C ASN A 93 9.53 18.56 -18.71
N HIS A 94 10.32 18.15 -19.70
CA HIS A 94 11.14 19.02 -20.56
C HIS A 94 12.17 19.88 -19.80
N VAL A 95 12.56 19.47 -18.60
CA VAL A 95 13.57 20.15 -17.77
C VAL A 95 14.99 19.80 -18.25
N ILE A 96 15.17 18.59 -18.76
CA ILE A 96 16.38 18.12 -19.46
C ILE A 96 16.04 17.64 -20.85
N PRO A 97 16.97 17.74 -21.82
CA PRO A 97 16.75 17.23 -23.17
C PRO A 97 16.67 15.69 -23.14
N PRO A 98 15.79 15.08 -23.98
CA PRO A 98 15.67 13.63 -24.06
C PRO A 98 16.96 12.99 -24.56
N GLU A 99 17.46 11.98 -23.84
CA GLU A 99 18.53 11.14 -24.35
C GLU A 99 18.02 10.33 -25.54
N ARG A 100 18.80 10.31 -26.61
CA ARG A 100 18.55 9.36 -27.70
C ARG A 100 18.86 7.96 -27.15
N HIS A 101 17.82 7.25 -26.72
CA HIS A 101 17.94 5.85 -26.34
C HIS A 101 18.58 5.07 -27.49
N HIS A 102 19.85 4.77 -27.38
CA HIS A 102 20.43 3.67 -28.11
C HIS A 102 19.76 2.41 -27.54
N GLY A 103 18.84 1.85 -28.31
CA GLY A 103 17.91 0.84 -27.84
C GLY A 103 18.60 -0.30 -27.11
N LYS A 104 17.81 -1.03 -26.28
CA LYS A 104 18.20 -2.25 -25.52
C LYS A 104 19.02 -3.27 -26.33
N ALA A 105 19.05 -3.17 -27.67
CA ALA A 105 19.95 -3.89 -28.58
C ALA A 105 21.44 -3.55 -28.36
N ALA A 106 21.79 -2.32 -27.97
CA ALA A 106 23.18 -1.93 -27.76
C ALA A 106 23.76 -2.48 -26.44
N ILE A 107 22.95 -2.61 -25.39
CA ILE A 107 23.37 -3.22 -24.11
C ILE A 107 23.63 -4.71 -24.32
N PHE A 108 22.77 -5.40 -25.09
CA PHE A 108 22.95 -6.81 -25.43
C PHE A 108 24.18 -7.02 -26.33
N GLN A 109 24.43 -6.08 -27.26
CA GLN A 109 25.60 -6.09 -28.14
C GLN A 109 26.90 -5.85 -27.34
N ASN A 110 26.89 -4.95 -26.35
CA ASN A 110 28.05 -4.70 -25.48
C ASN A 110 28.33 -5.87 -24.53
N GLN A 111 27.31 -6.56 -24.01
CA GLN A 111 27.49 -7.79 -23.25
C GLN A 111 28.05 -8.93 -24.09
N ILE A 112 27.61 -9.08 -25.34
CA ILE A 112 28.15 -10.09 -26.27
C ILE A 112 29.58 -9.74 -26.67
N ASN A 113 29.89 -8.46 -26.93
CA ASN A 113 31.24 -8.02 -27.25
C ASN A 113 32.20 -8.14 -26.06
N GLY A 114 31.71 -7.92 -24.81
CA GLY A 114 32.48 -8.17 -23.59
C GLY A 114 32.81 -9.64 -23.38
N LEU A 115 31.88 -10.54 -23.66
CA LEU A 115 32.10 -12.00 -23.59
C LEU A 115 33.02 -12.52 -24.72
N LEU A 116 32.94 -11.91 -25.90
CA LEU A 116 33.82 -12.24 -27.03
C LEU A 116 35.26 -11.75 -26.80
N SER A 117 35.45 -10.55 -26.24
CA SER A 117 36.76 -10.01 -25.90
C SER A 117 37.44 -10.77 -24.76
N GLN A 118 36.68 -11.30 -23.79
CA GLN A 118 37.23 -12.23 -22.78
C GLN A 118 37.65 -13.57 -23.38
N LYS A 119 36.91 -14.11 -24.35
CA LYS A 119 37.32 -15.34 -25.06
C LYS A 119 38.53 -15.15 -25.97
N LEU A 120 38.68 -13.97 -26.60
CA LEU A 120 39.82 -13.63 -27.42
C LEU A 120 41.11 -13.43 -26.59
N LYS A 121 41.01 -12.78 -25.41
CA LYS A 121 42.14 -12.65 -24.48
C LYS A 121 42.60 -13.98 -23.87
N ALA A 122 41.72 -14.95 -23.76
CA ALA A 122 42.08 -16.30 -23.31
C ALA A 122 42.76 -17.15 -24.41
N SER A 123 42.71 -16.72 -25.68
CA SER A 123 43.34 -17.41 -26.84
C SER A 123 44.70 -16.84 -27.24
N GLU A 124 45.12 -15.67 -26.72
CA GLU A 124 46.37 -14.98 -27.08
C GLU A 124 47.55 -15.24 -26.13
N THR A 125 47.44 -16.15 -25.19
CA THR A 125 48.52 -16.50 -24.26
C THR A 125 49.29 -17.74 -24.71
N ALA A 126 49.59 -17.88 -26.00
CA ALA A 126 50.53 -18.90 -26.46
C ALA A 126 51.14 -18.54 -27.82
N VAL A 127 52.28 -17.77 -27.87
CA VAL A 127 53.40 -17.87 -28.81
C VAL A 127 54.47 -16.81 -28.47
N PRO A 128 55.79 -17.09 -28.61
CA PRO A 128 56.87 -16.35 -27.96
C PRO A 128 57.53 -15.29 -28.83
N ARG A 129 58.30 -14.43 -28.11
CA ARG A 129 59.20 -13.35 -28.48
C ARG A 129 59.88 -13.41 -29.85
N GLY A 130 59.93 -12.26 -30.53
CA GLY A 130 60.90 -11.85 -31.51
C GLY A 130 61.08 -10.34 -31.42
N ASP A 131 62.35 -9.92 -31.24
CA ASP A 131 62.81 -8.52 -31.10
C ASP A 131 62.65 -7.75 -32.42
N GLU A 132 62.44 -6.41 -32.30
CA GLU A 132 63.04 -5.36 -33.14
C GLU A 132 62.33 -4.01 -32.91
N GLU A 133 63.10 -3.12 -32.34
CA GLU A 133 63.66 -1.85 -32.85
C GLU A 133 62.73 -0.62 -32.96
N SER A 134 63.23 0.36 -32.26
CA SER A 134 62.84 1.77 -32.15
C SER A 134 62.85 2.54 -33.47
N ILE A 135 61.82 3.42 -33.68
CA ILE A 135 62.01 4.67 -34.41
C ILE A 135 61.07 5.74 -33.83
N GLN A 136 61.66 6.79 -33.26
CA GLN A 136 61.03 8.12 -33.09
C GLN A 136 61.21 8.93 -34.39
N PRO A 137 60.32 9.85 -34.70
CA PRO A 137 60.72 11.22 -35.08
C PRO A 137 59.89 12.28 -34.40
N ARG A 138 60.56 13.14 -33.71
CA ARG A 138 61.04 14.51 -34.03
C ARG A 138 59.98 15.61 -34.27
N ASP A 139 60.07 16.59 -33.41
CA ASP A 139 59.49 17.91 -33.42
C ASP A 139 59.65 18.66 -34.73
N SER A 140 58.69 19.53 -35.04
CA SER A 140 58.97 20.75 -35.78
C SER A 140 58.00 21.87 -35.39
N GLU A 141 58.59 22.98 -35.07
CA GLU A 141 58.17 24.28 -34.60
C GLU A 141 57.34 25.12 -35.58
N SER A 142 56.69 26.10 -34.93
CA SER A 142 56.53 27.52 -35.30
C SER A 142 55.40 27.98 -36.22
N ALA A 143 54.45 28.67 -35.64
CA ALA A 143 54.02 30.09 -35.68
C ALA A 143 53.73 30.75 -37.04
N PRO A 144 53.08 31.97 -37.08
CA PRO A 144 51.93 32.54 -36.35
C PRO A 144 50.88 33.17 -37.28
N GLY A 145 49.68 33.42 -36.71
CA GLY A 145 48.88 34.63 -37.09
C GLY A 145 47.97 34.51 -38.31
N SER A 146 46.69 34.37 -38.04
CA SER A 146 45.67 35.04 -38.85
C SER A 146 44.40 35.29 -38.01
N SER A 147 44.00 36.55 -38.01
CA SER A 147 42.80 37.12 -37.40
C SER A 147 41.53 36.29 -37.64
N ALA A 148 40.92 35.84 -36.57
CA ALA A 148 39.57 35.25 -36.65
C ALA A 148 38.55 36.36 -36.93
N THR A 149 37.93 36.30 -38.08
CA THR A 149 36.76 37.10 -38.43
C THR A 149 35.51 36.50 -37.78
N GLU A 150 34.63 37.37 -37.27
CA GLU A 150 33.39 37.04 -36.52
C GLU A 150 32.46 36.03 -37.22
N THR A 151 32.61 35.81 -38.52
CA THR A 151 31.81 34.87 -39.33
C THR A 151 32.26 33.42 -39.17
N THR A 152 33.43 33.10 -38.64
CA THR A 152 33.92 31.73 -38.48
C THR A 152 33.36 31.07 -37.21
N ALA A 153 32.86 31.83 -36.24
CA ALA A 153 32.32 31.35 -34.99
C ALA A 153 30.90 30.74 -35.12
N LEU A 154 30.21 31.01 -36.24
CA LEU A 154 28.83 30.49 -36.49
C LEU A 154 28.77 29.14 -37.20
N LEU A 155 29.87 28.62 -37.72
CA LEU A 155 29.90 27.36 -38.47
C LEU A 155 30.67 26.20 -37.80
N VAL A 156 31.32 26.47 -36.68
CA VAL A 156 31.83 25.38 -35.83
C VAL A 156 30.78 25.04 -34.79
N SER A 157 29.82 24.20 -35.18
CA SER A 157 29.03 23.46 -34.21
C SER A 157 30.04 22.71 -33.33
N PRO A 158 30.08 22.96 -32.00
CA PRO A 158 30.85 22.10 -31.13
C PRO A 158 30.31 20.69 -31.37
N ARG A 159 31.18 19.75 -31.70
CA ARG A 159 30.86 18.33 -31.64
C ARG A 159 30.32 18.11 -30.24
N ARG A 160 29.00 18.07 -30.11
CA ARG A 160 28.33 17.63 -28.91
C ARG A 160 28.79 16.19 -28.69
N HIS A 161 29.77 16.00 -27.83
CA HIS A 161 29.83 14.80 -27.03
C HIS A 161 28.41 14.63 -26.49
N GLY A 162 27.80 13.47 -26.69
CA GLY A 162 26.46 13.20 -26.21
C GLY A 162 26.36 13.67 -24.76
N ASP A 163 25.42 14.61 -24.53
CA ASP A 163 25.19 15.20 -23.22
C ASP A 163 24.73 14.12 -22.25
N HIS A 164 25.67 13.31 -21.75
CA HIS A 164 25.47 12.54 -20.55
C HIS A 164 25.39 13.55 -19.40
N VAL A 165 24.16 13.95 -19.04
CA VAL A 165 23.91 14.74 -17.85
C VAL A 165 24.49 13.94 -16.69
N SER A 166 25.46 14.53 -15.98
CA SER A 166 26.10 13.81 -14.87
C SER A 166 25.07 13.51 -13.78
N PRO A 167 25.24 12.44 -12.99
CA PRO A 167 24.35 12.15 -11.86
C PRO A 167 24.18 13.35 -10.92
N ILE A 168 25.22 14.17 -10.74
CA ILE A 168 25.20 15.39 -9.92
C ILE A 168 24.31 16.46 -10.56
N ASP A 169 24.33 16.60 -11.88
CA ASP A 169 23.46 17.56 -12.58
C ASP A 169 22.00 17.12 -12.60
N VAL A 170 21.72 15.83 -12.63
CA VAL A 170 20.35 15.29 -12.46
C VAL A 170 19.84 15.64 -11.07
N ASP A 171 20.64 15.44 -10.02
CA ASP A 171 20.31 15.80 -8.65
C ASP A 171 19.95 17.28 -8.50
N ARG A 172 20.80 18.15 -8.99
CA ARG A 172 20.58 19.59 -8.89
C ARG A 172 19.32 20.01 -9.65
N LYS A 173 19.16 19.56 -10.88
CA LYS A 173 17.98 19.89 -11.70
C LYS A 173 16.69 19.34 -11.13
N TRP A 174 16.76 18.18 -10.47
CA TRP A 174 15.62 17.63 -9.75
C TRP A 174 15.18 18.54 -8.60
N GLU A 175 16.12 18.96 -7.74
CA GLU A 175 15.84 19.87 -6.63
C GLU A 175 15.26 21.21 -7.12
N GLU A 176 15.88 21.82 -8.13
CA GLU A 176 15.40 23.06 -8.76
C GLU A 176 13.98 22.91 -9.35
N ALA A 177 13.71 21.79 -10.04
CA ALA A 177 12.42 21.54 -10.67
C ALA A 177 11.29 21.30 -9.66
N VAL A 178 11.61 20.66 -8.53
CA VAL A 178 10.64 20.45 -7.45
C VAL A 178 10.34 21.73 -6.70
N GLU A 179 11.36 22.53 -6.37
CA GLU A 179 11.16 23.85 -5.74
C GLU A 179 10.34 24.79 -6.63
N ALA A 180 10.56 24.73 -7.94
CA ALA A 180 9.79 25.49 -8.93
C ALA A 180 8.39 24.90 -9.21
N GLY A 181 8.04 23.73 -8.62
CA GLY A 181 6.76 23.07 -8.85
C GLY A 181 6.57 22.55 -10.29
N LEU A 182 7.66 22.32 -11.02
CA LEU A 182 7.64 21.89 -12.42
C LEU A 182 7.49 20.37 -12.61
N ILE A 183 7.50 19.58 -11.53
CA ILE A 183 7.40 18.13 -11.63
C ILE A 183 5.94 17.70 -11.72
N TYR A 184 5.56 17.25 -12.91
CA TYR A 184 4.27 16.63 -13.22
C TYR A 184 4.51 15.18 -13.63
N THR A 185 3.62 14.30 -13.20
CA THR A 185 3.63 12.92 -13.68
C THR A 185 2.77 12.78 -14.92
N THR A 186 3.15 11.88 -15.83
CA THR A 186 2.38 11.60 -17.04
C THR A 186 1.32 10.52 -16.78
N TRP A 187 0.23 10.54 -17.57
CA TRP A 187 -0.83 9.53 -17.47
C TRP A 187 -0.29 8.11 -17.70
N SER A 188 0.56 7.95 -18.70
CA SER A 188 1.16 6.65 -19.03
C SER A 188 2.02 6.12 -17.89
N ARG A 189 2.84 6.99 -17.26
CA ARG A 189 3.71 6.63 -16.16
C ARG A 189 2.91 6.18 -14.93
N GLU A 190 1.95 6.99 -14.48
CA GLU A 190 1.13 6.64 -13.31
C GLU A 190 0.29 5.39 -13.54
N ALA A 191 -0.27 5.20 -14.73
CA ALA A 191 -0.98 3.97 -15.08
C ALA A 191 -0.06 2.75 -14.98
N LYS A 192 1.18 2.84 -15.48
CA LYS A 192 2.18 1.77 -15.38
C LYS A 192 2.57 1.49 -13.93
N VAL A 193 2.78 2.53 -13.11
CA VAL A 193 3.11 2.38 -11.68
C VAL A 193 1.95 1.72 -10.92
N LEU A 194 0.72 2.22 -11.08
CA LEU A 194 -0.45 1.63 -10.42
C LEU A 194 -0.68 0.17 -10.84
N THR A 195 -0.50 -0.15 -12.12
CA THR A 195 -0.59 -1.54 -12.60
C THR A 195 0.51 -2.42 -12.00
N LYS A 196 1.76 -1.92 -11.94
CA LYS A 196 2.90 -2.63 -11.33
C LYS A 196 2.67 -2.93 -9.85
N TYR A 197 1.97 -2.03 -9.13
CA TYR A 197 1.62 -2.22 -7.73
C TYR A 197 0.40 -3.14 -7.55
N THR A 198 -0.62 -2.95 -8.37
CA THR A 198 -1.90 -3.67 -8.25
C THR A 198 -1.77 -5.14 -8.63
N ALA A 199 -1.04 -5.48 -9.70
CA ALA A 199 -0.99 -6.86 -10.19
C ALA A 199 -0.46 -7.88 -9.16
N PRO A 200 0.68 -7.65 -8.46
CA PRO A 200 1.12 -8.56 -7.40
C PRO A 200 0.18 -8.57 -6.19
N LEU A 201 -0.50 -7.44 -5.91
CA LEU A 201 -1.49 -7.39 -4.82
C LEU A 201 -2.74 -8.23 -5.15
N VAL A 202 -3.27 -8.17 -6.35
CA VAL A 202 -4.40 -9.03 -6.78
C VAL A 202 -4.06 -10.50 -6.56
N ALA A 203 -2.87 -10.92 -7.03
CA ALA A 203 -2.41 -12.30 -6.80
C ALA A 203 -2.25 -12.62 -5.32
N THR A 204 -1.73 -11.67 -4.51
CA THR A 204 -1.60 -11.81 -3.05
C THR A 204 -2.95 -12.05 -2.39
N PHE A 205 -3.96 -11.25 -2.71
CA PHE A 205 -5.29 -11.35 -2.10
C PHE A 205 -6.04 -12.62 -2.56
N LEU A 206 -5.91 -13.01 -3.82
CA LEU A 206 -6.46 -14.28 -4.31
C LEU A 206 -5.83 -15.50 -3.60
N LEU A 207 -4.49 -15.48 -3.40
CA LEU A 207 -3.82 -16.53 -2.64
C LEU A 207 -4.21 -16.50 -1.15
N GLN A 208 -4.35 -15.32 -0.56
CA GLN A 208 -4.81 -15.19 0.82
C GLN A 208 -6.24 -15.76 0.98
N TYR A 209 -7.13 -15.48 0.04
CA TYR A 209 -8.48 -16.07 0.02
C TYR A 209 -8.45 -17.59 -0.14
N SER A 210 -7.50 -18.14 -0.91
CA SER A 210 -7.35 -19.58 -1.09
C SER A 210 -7.03 -20.35 0.20
N LEU A 211 -6.43 -19.71 1.21
CA LEU A 211 -6.19 -20.33 2.53
C LEU A 211 -7.51 -20.71 3.21
N THR A 212 -8.50 -19.83 3.16
CA THR A 212 -9.85 -20.09 3.70
C THR A 212 -10.55 -21.18 2.89
N VAL A 213 -10.46 -21.11 1.56
CA VAL A 213 -11.08 -22.11 0.67
C VAL A 213 -10.52 -23.51 0.92
N ALA A 214 -9.20 -23.65 1.12
CA ALA A 214 -8.57 -24.94 1.42
C ALA A 214 -9.11 -25.56 2.72
N SER A 215 -9.30 -24.75 3.75
CA SER A 215 -9.87 -25.20 5.02
C SER A 215 -11.35 -25.58 4.88
N ILE A 216 -12.16 -24.77 4.18
CA ILE A 216 -13.58 -25.07 3.90
C ILE A 216 -13.71 -26.38 3.12
N PHE A 217 -12.90 -26.58 2.09
CA PHE A 217 -12.90 -27.79 1.29
C PHE A 217 -12.58 -29.03 2.14
N THR A 218 -11.55 -28.94 2.98
CA THR A 218 -11.11 -30.04 3.84
C THR A 218 -12.16 -30.41 4.88
N VAL A 219 -12.75 -29.42 5.56
CA VAL A 219 -13.78 -29.63 6.60
C VAL A 219 -15.11 -30.05 5.99
N GLY A 220 -15.45 -29.57 4.79
CA GLY A 220 -16.66 -29.92 4.09
C GLY A 220 -16.80 -31.44 3.78
N HIS A 221 -15.67 -32.16 3.72
CA HIS A 221 -15.64 -33.61 3.56
C HIS A 221 -15.76 -34.39 4.88
N LEU A 222 -15.71 -33.72 6.04
CA LEU A 222 -15.92 -34.38 7.35
C LEU A 222 -17.40 -34.57 7.65
N GLY A 223 -18.22 -33.52 7.45
CA GLY A 223 -19.64 -33.57 7.72
C GLY A 223 -20.33 -32.21 7.61
N LYS A 224 -21.67 -32.24 7.65
CA LYS A 224 -22.49 -31.02 7.58
C LYS A 224 -22.39 -30.17 8.84
N VAL A 225 -22.26 -30.82 10.01
CA VAL A 225 -22.16 -30.16 11.32
C VAL A 225 -20.81 -29.42 11.43
N GLU A 226 -19.74 -30.10 11.03
CA GLU A 226 -18.38 -29.54 11.03
C GLU A 226 -18.26 -28.37 10.06
N LEU A 227 -18.82 -28.49 8.86
CA LEU A 227 -18.83 -27.40 7.88
C LEU A 227 -19.63 -26.19 8.39
N GLY A 228 -20.78 -26.43 9.01
CA GLY A 228 -21.59 -25.37 9.63
C GLY A 228 -20.86 -24.69 10.78
N ALA A 229 -20.18 -25.48 11.63
CA ALA A 229 -19.38 -24.96 12.73
C ALA A 229 -18.19 -24.12 12.26
N MET A 230 -17.50 -24.57 11.21
CA MET A 230 -16.41 -23.82 10.62
C MET A 230 -16.89 -22.51 9.99
N SER A 231 -18.00 -22.53 9.27
CA SER A 231 -18.59 -21.33 8.66
C SER A 231 -18.96 -20.31 9.73
N LEU A 232 -19.64 -20.72 10.80
CA LEU A 232 -19.99 -19.89 11.95
C LEU A 232 -18.74 -19.33 12.65
N ALA A 233 -17.72 -20.17 12.86
CA ALA A 233 -16.48 -19.74 13.49
C ALA A 233 -15.71 -18.73 12.63
N SER A 234 -15.61 -18.97 11.32
CA SER A 234 -14.93 -18.07 10.39
C SER A 234 -15.62 -16.70 10.32
N MET A 235 -16.96 -16.68 10.25
CA MET A 235 -17.75 -15.46 10.31
C MET A 235 -17.50 -14.71 11.62
N THR A 236 -17.58 -15.39 12.76
CA THR A 236 -17.32 -14.80 14.08
C THR A 236 -15.90 -14.27 14.20
N ALA A 237 -14.89 -15.02 13.74
CA ALA A 237 -13.49 -14.61 13.74
C ALA A 237 -13.27 -13.38 12.86
N ASN A 238 -13.94 -13.34 11.71
CA ASN A 238 -13.83 -12.21 10.79
C ASN A 238 -14.36 -10.91 11.42
N ILE A 239 -15.59 -10.93 11.93
CA ILE A 239 -16.23 -9.76 12.54
C ILE A 239 -15.51 -9.31 13.81
N THR A 240 -15.17 -10.24 14.71
CA THR A 240 -14.69 -9.91 16.06
C THR A 240 -13.16 -9.80 16.17
N GLY A 241 -12.41 -10.08 15.09
CA GLY A 241 -10.95 -10.08 15.12
C GLY A 241 -10.30 -9.66 13.81
N TYR A 242 -10.41 -10.43 12.74
CA TYR A 242 -9.63 -10.19 11.52
C TYR A 242 -9.95 -8.86 10.86
N SER A 243 -11.22 -8.47 10.72
CA SER A 243 -11.63 -7.15 10.19
C SER A 243 -11.13 -6.02 11.09
N ILE A 244 -11.12 -6.21 12.42
CA ILE A 244 -10.60 -5.24 13.37
C ILE A 244 -9.10 -5.01 13.11
N TYR A 245 -8.31 -6.09 12.98
CA TYR A 245 -6.87 -5.96 12.67
C TYR A 245 -6.63 -5.28 11.31
N GLN A 246 -7.36 -5.70 10.27
CA GLN A 246 -7.26 -5.10 8.94
C GLN A 246 -7.64 -3.63 8.94
N GLY A 247 -8.78 -3.29 9.55
CA GLY A 247 -9.29 -1.93 9.59
C GLY A 247 -8.37 -0.97 10.32
N LEU A 248 -7.87 -1.36 11.51
CA LEU A 248 -6.93 -0.56 12.28
C LEU A 248 -5.57 -0.41 11.57
N ALA A 249 -5.09 -1.48 10.93
CA ALA A 249 -3.83 -1.45 10.18
C ALA A 249 -3.89 -0.52 8.96
N THR A 250 -5.08 -0.14 8.45
CA THR A 250 -5.20 0.83 7.33
C THR A 250 -4.59 2.19 7.64
N SER A 251 -4.44 2.56 8.92
CA SER A 251 -3.73 3.78 9.30
C SER A 251 -2.26 3.78 8.88
N LEU A 252 -1.64 2.60 8.74
CA LEU A 252 -0.28 2.45 8.23
C LEU A 252 -0.19 2.76 6.73
N ASP A 253 -1.27 2.58 5.95
CA ASP A 253 -1.33 2.98 4.54
C ASP A 253 -1.06 4.49 4.39
N THR A 254 -1.45 5.27 5.41
CA THR A 254 -1.17 6.71 5.48
C THR A 254 0.18 6.98 6.15
N LEU A 255 0.37 6.50 7.39
CA LEU A 255 1.52 6.89 8.21
C LEU A 255 2.85 6.37 7.67
N CYS A 256 2.93 5.08 7.33
CA CYS A 256 4.15 4.50 6.78
C CYS A 256 4.47 5.06 5.39
N ALA A 257 3.46 5.19 4.53
CA ALA A 257 3.67 5.68 3.19
C ALA A 257 4.03 7.19 3.16
N GLN A 258 3.37 8.03 3.99
CA GLN A 258 3.75 9.45 4.12
C GLN A 258 5.14 9.61 4.75
N ALA A 259 5.50 8.82 5.75
CA ALA A 259 6.83 8.81 6.34
C ALA A 259 7.88 8.38 5.31
N PHE A 260 7.61 7.34 4.54
CA PHE A 260 8.47 6.91 3.44
C PHE A 260 8.58 7.99 2.37
N GLY A 261 7.47 8.58 1.90
CA GLY A 261 7.41 9.70 0.96
C GLY A 261 8.15 10.95 1.45
N SER A 262 8.19 11.26 2.73
CA SER A 262 8.88 12.41 3.30
C SER A 262 10.37 12.23 3.57
N GLY A 263 10.97 11.08 3.36
CA GLY A 263 12.38 10.87 3.64
C GLY A 263 12.67 10.18 4.99
N ASN A 264 11.70 10.03 5.87
CA ASN A 264 11.92 9.52 7.23
C ASN A 264 11.75 8.00 7.30
N LYS A 265 12.74 7.25 6.79
CA LYS A 265 12.73 5.78 6.76
C LYS A 265 12.56 5.16 8.16
N ASP A 266 13.16 5.75 9.18
CA ASP A 266 13.09 5.30 10.57
C ASP A 266 11.67 5.30 11.12
N LEU A 267 10.85 6.29 10.71
CA LEU A 267 9.47 6.39 11.14
C LEU A 267 8.59 5.28 10.58
N VAL A 268 8.92 4.73 9.41
CA VAL A 268 8.17 3.63 8.79
C VAL A 268 8.20 2.39 9.70
N GLY A 269 9.41 1.99 10.14
CA GLY A 269 9.58 0.88 11.07
C GLY A 269 8.98 1.16 12.45
N LEU A 270 9.09 2.40 12.93
CA LEU A 270 8.51 2.81 14.20
C LEU A 270 6.97 2.75 14.18
N HIS A 271 6.32 3.23 13.12
CA HIS A 271 4.87 3.15 12.99
C HIS A 271 4.37 1.70 12.92
N MET A 272 5.09 0.83 12.21
CA MET A 272 4.78 -0.59 12.16
C MET A 272 4.87 -1.21 13.56
N GLN A 273 5.94 -0.95 14.33
CA GLN A 273 6.10 -1.45 15.70
C GLN A 273 4.97 -0.97 16.62
N ARG A 274 4.61 0.33 16.55
CA ARG A 274 3.50 0.90 17.32
C ARG A 274 2.18 0.17 17.02
N MET A 275 1.91 -0.10 15.75
CA MET A 275 0.70 -0.81 15.33
C MET A 275 0.69 -2.25 15.85
N VAL A 276 1.80 -2.99 15.71
CA VAL A 276 1.89 -4.37 16.21
C VAL A 276 1.61 -4.42 17.72
N TYR A 277 2.23 -3.54 18.51
CA TYR A 277 2.00 -3.52 19.96
C TYR A 277 0.57 -3.13 20.31
N PHE A 278 -0.02 -2.17 19.59
CA PHE A 278 -1.40 -1.78 19.76
C PHE A 278 -2.37 -2.93 19.46
N LEU A 279 -2.17 -3.63 18.33
CA LEU A 279 -2.99 -4.79 17.96
C LEU A 279 -2.82 -5.95 18.93
N TRP A 280 -1.63 -6.18 19.49
CA TRP A 280 -1.42 -7.18 20.54
C TRP A 280 -2.20 -6.85 21.82
N VAL A 281 -2.26 -5.58 22.21
CA VAL A 281 -3.10 -5.16 23.34
C VAL A 281 -4.57 -5.42 23.04
N LEU A 282 -5.04 -5.15 21.82
CA LEU A 282 -6.41 -5.44 21.40
C LEU A 282 -6.69 -6.95 21.24
N THR A 283 -5.68 -7.75 21.00
CA THR A 283 -5.83 -9.22 20.97
C THR A 283 -6.26 -9.78 22.33
N ILE A 284 -5.98 -9.09 23.44
CA ILE A 284 -6.38 -9.54 24.77
C ILE A 284 -7.91 -9.60 24.91
N PRO A 285 -8.68 -8.52 24.71
CA PRO A 285 -10.14 -8.58 24.77
C PRO A 285 -10.75 -9.47 23.68
N ILE A 286 -10.20 -9.48 22.46
CA ILE A 286 -10.63 -10.38 21.39
C ILE A 286 -10.43 -11.84 21.81
N GLY A 287 -9.26 -12.15 22.38
CA GLY A 287 -8.94 -13.47 22.89
C GLY A 287 -9.87 -13.91 24.01
N PHE A 288 -10.28 -12.99 24.87
CA PHE A 288 -11.29 -13.27 25.89
C PHE A 288 -12.64 -13.67 25.26
N VAL A 289 -13.09 -12.94 24.26
CA VAL A 289 -14.34 -13.28 23.51
C VAL A 289 -14.20 -14.65 22.84
N TRP A 290 -13.09 -14.92 22.15
CA TRP A 290 -12.89 -16.20 21.45
C TRP A 290 -12.70 -17.37 22.41
N TYR A 291 -12.09 -17.17 23.57
CA TYR A 291 -11.94 -18.21 24.59
C TYR A 291 -13.28 -18.66 25.17
N PHE A 292 -14.24 -17.73 25.34
CA PHE A 292 -15.58 -18.02 25.85
C PHE A 292 -16.62 -18.14 24.73
N ALA A 293 -16.21 -18.22 23.47
CA ALA A 293 -17.10 -18.26 22.31
C ALA A 293 -18.07 -19.45 22.32
N ASP A 294 -17.64 -20.61 22.84
CA ASP A 294 -18.52 -21.77 23.03
C ASP A 294 -19.76 -21.42 23.89
N LYS A 295 -19.58 -20.71 24.99
CA LYS A 295 -20.68 -20.29 25.87
C LYS A 295 -21.53 -19.18 25.23
N ILE A 296 -20.90 -18.24 24.55
CA ILE A 296 -21.60 -17.13 23.88
C ILE A 296 -22.46 -17.67 22.74
N LEU A 297 -21.88 -18.48 21.88
CA LEU A 297 -22.56 -19.00 20.71
C LEU A 297 -23.67 -19.99 21.05
N THR A 298 -23.52 -20.82 22.11
CA THR A 298 -24.59 -21.73 22.55
C THR A 298 -25.82 -21.03 23.11
N VAL A 299 -25.73 -19.76 23.49
CA VAL A 299 -26.89 -18.94 23.86
C VAL A 299 -27.59 -18.36 22.65
N ILE A 300 -26.83 -18.03 21.58
CA ILE A 300 -27.33 -17.35 20.39
C ILE A 300 -27.85 -18.35 19.34
N ILE A 301 -27.12 -19.48 19.16
CA ILE A 301 -27.39 -20.47 18.12
C ILE A 301 -28.20 -21.64 18.67
N PRO A 302 -29.32 -22.02 18.01
CA PRO A 302 -30.18 -23.14 18.45
C PRO A 302 -29.45 -24.47 18.45
N ASP A 303 -28.59 -24.72 17.44
CA ASP A 303 -27.79 -25.93 17.31
C ASP A 303 -26.56 -25.86 18.22
N LYS A 304 -26.66 -26.55 19.36
CA LYS A 304 -25.58 -26.52 20.39
C LYS A 304 -24.32 -27.24 19.94
N GLU A 305 -24.42 -28.25 19.08
CA GLU A 305 -23.27 -29.00 18.60
C GLU A 305 -22.43 -28.12 17.68
N VAL A 306 -23.07 -27.45 16.71
CA VAL A 306 -22.44 -26.45 15.82
C VAL A 306 -21.80 -25.32 16.62
N ALA A 307 -22.49 -24.80 17.64
CA ALA A 307 -21.98 -23.71 18.49
C ALA A 307 -20.75 -24.12 19.31
N MET A 308 -20.74 -25.34 19.88
CA MET A 308 -19.58 -25.84 20.64
C MET A 308 -18.36 -26.08 19.73
N LEU A 309 -18.55 -26.68 18.57
CA LEU A 309 -17.46 -26.88 17.60
C LEU A 309 -16.91 -25.54 17.09
N ALA A 310 -17.79 -24.56 16.79
CA ALA A 310 -17.37 -23.22 16.41
C ALA A 310 -16.55 -22.54 17.51
N GLY A 311 -16.97 -22.67 18.77
CA GLY A 311 -16.20 -22.19 19.92
C GLY A 311 -14.84 -22.86 20.06
N LEU A 312 -14.76 -24.17 19.81
CA LEU A 312 -13.49 -24.91 19.82
C LEU A 312 -12.56 -24.40 18.70
N TYR A 313 -13.09 -24.19 17.50
CA TYR A 313 -12.33 -23.61 16.38
C TYR A 313 -11.71 -22.26 16.76
N LEU A 314 -12.52 -21.35 17.32
CA LEU A 314 -12.07 -20.01 17.75
C LEU A 314 -11.00 -20.06 18.83
N LYS A 315 -11.11 -20.98 19.81
CA LYS A 315 -10.09 -21.19 20.83
C LYS A 315 -8.74 -21.62 20.25
N VAL A 316 -8.75 -22.44 19.22
CA VAL A 316 -7.52 -22.88 18.54
C VAL A 316 -6.95 -21.74 17.73
N VAL A 317 -7.76 -21.05 16.89
CA VAL A 317 -7.32 -19.96 16.03
C VAL A 317 -6.78 -18.76 16.82
N LEU A 318 -7.20 -18.57 18.07
CA LEU A 318 -6.67 -17.54 18.96
C LEU A 318 -5.13 -17.56 19.05
N LEU A 319 -4.51 -18.74 18.97
CA LEU A 319 -3.04 -18.87 19.01
C LEU A 319 -2.35 -18.28 17.76
N GLY A 320 -3.07 -18.11 16.65
CA GLY A 320 -2.59 -17.45 15.44
C GLY A 320 -2.82 -15.94 15.42
N ALA A 321 -3.78 -15.43 16.18
CA ALA A 321 -4.22 -14.03 16.11
C ALA A 321 -3.09 -12.99 16.32
N PRO A 322 -2.15 -13.14 17.28
CA PRO A 322 -1.03 -12.19 17.43
C PRO A 322 -0.09 -12.18 16.22
N ALA A 323 0.13 -13.34 15.61
CA ALA A 323 0.96 -13.47 14.43
C ALA A 323 0.29 -12.88 13.19
N TYR A 324 -1.03 -13.07 13.03
CA TYR A 324 -1.81 -12.42 11.99
C TYR A 324 -1.74 -10.89 12.10
N ALA A 325 -1.84 -10.32 13.31
CA ALA A 325 -1.67 -8.89 13.55
C ALA A 325 -0.28 -8.39 13.12
N CYS A 326 0.79 -9.17 13.37
CA CYS A 326 2.14 -8.88 12.88
C CYS A 326 2.20 -8.90 11.35
N PHE A 327 1.57 -9.87 10.70
CA PHE A 327 1.56 -9.99 9.25
C PHE A 327 0.80 -8.85 8.60
N GLU A 328 -0.39 -8.47 9.12
CA GLU A 328 -1.16 -7.33 8.60
C GLU A 328 -0.38 -6.02 8.69
N SER A 329 0.27 -5.76 9.82
CA SER A 329 1.13 -4.58 9.98
C SER A 329 2.37 -4.65 9.09
N GLY A 330 2.99 -5.82 8.98
CA GLY A 330 4.16 -6.06 8.14
C GLY A 330 3.88 -5.91 6.65
N LYS A 331 2.70 -6.34 6.17
CA LYS A 331 2.28 -6.07 4.78
C LYS A 331 2.28 -4.57 4.47
N ARG A 332 1.71 -3.74 5.35
CA ARG A 332 1.67 -2.29 5.15
C ARG A 332 3.07 -1.67 5.18
N PHE A 333 3.96 -2.21 6.02
CA PHE A 333 5.35 -1.78 6.08
C PHE A 333 6.09 -1.99 4.74
N VAL A 334 5.97 -3.17 4.12
CA VAL A 334 6.62 -3.43 2.82
C VAL A 334 5.91 -2.71 1.67
N GLN A 335 4.58 -2.60 1.70
CA GLN A 335 3.80 -1.86 0.71
C GLN A 335 4.17 -0.38 0.68
N ALA A 336 4.36 0.26 1.84
CA ALA A 336 4.79 1.66 1.95
C ALA A 336 6.12 1.93 1.24
N GLN A 337 6.99 0.93 1.18
CA GLN A 337 8.28 0.96 0.48
C GLN A 337 8.18 0.61 -1.01
N GLY A 338 6.98 0.37 -1.55
CA GLY A 338 6.78 -0.04 -2.93
C GLY A 338 7.04 -1.54 -3.20
N LEU A 339 7.31 -2.34 -2.16
CA LEU A 339 7.62 -3.77 -2.27
C LEU A 339 6.35 -4.63 -2.26
N PHE A 340 5.49 -4.44 -3.25
CA PHE A 340 4.19 -5.12 -3.33
C PHE A 340 4.29 -6.62 -3.63
N SER A 341 5.39 -7.08 -4.21
CA SER A 341 5.67 -8.50 -4.46
C SER A 341 6.06 -9.29 -3.21
N ALA A 342 6.44 -8.63 -2.11
CA ALA A 342 6.86 -9.30 -0.88
C ALA A 342 5.74 -10.21 -0.31
N GLY A 343 4.52 -9.67 -0.19
CA GLY A 343 3.36 -10.44 0.25
C GLY A 343 3.03 -11.62 -0.66
N LEU A 344 3.15 -11.42 -1.98
CA LEU A 344 2.94 -12.47 -2.98
C LEU A 344 3.95 -13.61 -2.80
N THR A 345 5.24 -13.28 -2.65
CA THR A 345 6.31 -14.29 -2.47
C THR A 345 6.06 -15.13 -1.23
N VAL A 346 5.71 -14.51 -0.11
CA VAL A 346 5.39 -15.20 1.14
C VAL A 346 4.19 -16.14 0.96
N LEU A 347 3.12 -15.65 0.33
CA LEU A 347 1.90 -16.46 0.15
C LEU A 347 2.04 -17.57 -0.87
N LEU A 348 2.90 -17.42 -1.89
CA LEU A 348 3.25 -18.51 -2.81
C LEU A 348 3.86 -19.72 -2.09
N ILE A 349 4.53 -19.49 -0.96
CA ILE A 349 5.07 -20.56 -0.11
C ILE A 349 4.01 -21.05 0.89
N CYS A 350 3.34 -20.10 1.56
CA CYS A 350 2.42 -20.43 2.65
C CYS A 350 1.10 -21.06 2.18
N ALA A 351 0.57 -20.70 0.99
CA ALA A 351 -0.71 -21.22 0.55
C ALA A 351 -0.66 -22.73 0.20
N PRO A 352 0.30 -23.24 -0.59
CA PRO A 352 0.45 -24.67 -0.78
C PRO A 352 0.75 -25.41 0.52
N PHE A 353 1.56 -24.81 1.40
CA PHE A 353 1.87 -25.39 2.70
C PHE A 353 0.63 -25.48 3.58
N ASN A 354 -0.23 -24.47 3.61
CA ASN A 354 -1.50 -24.52 4.33
C ASN A 354 -2.42 -25.64 3.82
N ALA A 355 -2.57 -25.78 2.50
CA ALA A 355 -3.36 -26.84 1.90
C ALA A 355 -2.81 -28.23 2.28
N PHE A 356 -1.49 -28.40 2.26
CA PHE A 356 -0.83 -29.60 2.70
C PHE A 356 -1.07 -29.89 4.20
N MET A 357 -0.95 -28.86 5.07
CA MET A 357 -1.18 -29.01 6.52
C MET A 357 -2.64 -29.34 6.84
N ASN A 358 -3.62 -28.74 6.12
CA ASN A 358 -5.03 -29.10 6.25
C ASN A 358 -5.23 -30.58 5.96
N TRP A 359 -4.73 -31.07 4.81
CA TRP A 359 -4.82 -32.48 4.47
C TRP A 359 -4.11 -33.37 5.50
N PHE A 360 -2.90 -33.01 5.92
CA PHE A 360 -2.07 -33.80 6.83
C PHE A 360 -2.70 -33.93 8.22
N PHE A 361 -3.16 -32.82 8.82
CA PHE A 361 -3.74 -32.85 10.18
C PHE A 361 -5.12 -33.47 10.19
N VAL A 362 -5.98 -33.12 9.24
CA VAL A 362 -7.36 -33.61 9.23
C VAL A 362 -7.43 -35.09 8.90
N TRP A 363 -6.70 -35.50 7.85
CA TRP A 363 -6.85 -36.87 7.30
C TRP A 363 -5.72 -37.81 7.72
N LYS A 364 -4.46 -37.39 7.61
CA LYS A 364 -3.33 -38.30 7.86
C LYS A 364 -3.07 -38.52 9.36
N LEU A 365 -3.14 -37.47 10.18
CA LEU A 365 -3.06 -37.59 11.64
C LEU A 365 -4.40 -37.92 12.30
N GLY A 366 -5.52 -37.86 11.56
CA GLY A 366 -6.84 -38.19 12.09
C GLY A 366 -7.34 -37.21 13.17
N LEU A 367 -6.86 -35.97 13.20
CA LEU A 367 -7.33 -34.96 14.16
C LEU A 367 -8.74 -34.45 13.83
N GLY A 368 -9.30 -34.84 12.68
CA GLY A 368 -10.64 -34.44 12.26
C GLY A 368 -10.80 -32.92 12.22
N PHE A 369 -11.88 -32.41 12.79
CA PHE A 369 -12.24 -31.00 12.76
C PHE A 369 -11.15 -30.06 13.33
N VAL A 370 -10.46 -30.46 14.40
CA VAL A 370 -9.41 -29.64 15.05
C VAL A 370 -8.17 -29.46 14.15
N GLY A 371 -7.96 -30.38 13.21
CA GLY A 371 -6.84 -30.28 12.26
C GLY A 371 -6.88 -29.03 11.39
N ALA A 372 -8.06 -28.56 10.99
CA ALA A 372 -8.21 -27.38 10.15
C ALA A 372 -7.76 -26.07 10.85
N PRO A 373 -8.27 -25.71 12.05
CA PRO A 373 -7.79 -24.52 12.73
C PRO A 373 -6.30 -24.60 13.14
N LEU A 374 -5.76 -25.80 13.39
CA LEU A 374 -4.32 -25.96 13.62
C LEU A 374 -3.50 -25.62 12.37
N ALA A 375 -3.94 -26.03 11.19
CA ALA A 375 -3.29 -25.65 9.93
C ALA A 375 -3.30 -24.13 9.73
N VAL A 376 -4.41 -23.47 10.03
CA VAL A 376 -4.54 -22.01 9.99
C VAL A 376 -3.55 -21.35 10.97
N VAL A 377 -3.51 -21.78 12.24
CA VAL A 377 -2.60 -21.23 13.26
C VAL A 377 -1.13 -21.34 12.84
N ILE A 378 -0.72 -22.48 12.32
CA ILE A 378 0.65 -22.68 11.87
C ILE A 378 0.96 -21.73 10.71
N THR A 379 0.05 -21.62 9.75
CA THR A 379 0.21 -20.72 8.62
C THR A 379 0.28 -19.27 9.06
N ASP A 380 -0.62 -18.83 9.95
CA ASP A 380 -0.63 -17.47 10.49
C ASP A 380 0.67 -17.09 11.21
N ASN A 381 1.30 -18.07 11.88
CA ASN A 381 2.60 -17.87 12.52
C ASN A 381 3.76 -17.86 11.50
N LEU A 382 3.68 -18.62 10.42
CA LEU A 382 4.71 -18.64 9.38
C LEU A 382 4.70 -17.39 8.51
N LEU A 383 3.54 -16.80 8.25
CA LEU A 383 3.39 -15.60 7.42
C LEU A 383 4.30 -14.44 7.86
N PRO A 384 4.26 -13.96 9.12
CA PRO A 384 5.15 -12.88 9.56
C PRO A 384 6.62 -13.30 9.61
N ILE A 385 6.93 -14.58 9.88
CA ILE A 385 8.30 -15.10 9.88
C ILE A 385 8.89 -15.01 8.48
N PHE A 386 8.20 -15.51 7.46
CA PHE A 386 8.68 -15.44 6.07
C PHE A 386 8.72 -14.00 5.56
N LEU A 387 7.79 -13.15 5.97
CA LEU A 387 7.83 -11.73 5.62
C LEU A 387 9.04 -11.04 6.26
N PHE A 388 9.36 -11.35 7.52
CA PHE A 388 10.57 -10.85 8.17
C PHE A 388 11.84 -11.34 7.48
N LEU A 389 11.90 -12.63 7.10
CA LEU A 389 13.03 -13.18 6.34
C LEU A 389 13.17 -12.49 4.97
N TYR A 390 12.05 -12.21 4.29
CA TYR A 390 12.06 -11.45 3.05
C TYR A 390 12.66 -10.06 3.25
N VAL A 391 12.20 -9.32 4.26
CA VAL A 391 12.71 -7.97 4.59
C VAL A 391 14.19 -8.00 4.95
N TYR A 392 14.63 -9.02 5.67
CA TYR A 392 16.02 -9.12 6.12
C TYR A 392 17.00 -9.52 5.02
N PHE A 393 16.63 -10.48 4.14
CA PHE A 393 17.53 -11.06 3.16
C PHE A 393 17.36 -10.54 1.73
N ILE A 394 16.16 -10.00 1.37
CA ILE A 394 15.85 -9.65 -0.01
C ILE A 394 15.72 -8.13 -0.18
N ALA A 395 14.74 -7.50 0.45
CA ALA A 395 14.50 -6.06 0.31
C ALA A 395 13.63 -5.50 1.44
N GLY A 396 13.83 -4.22 1.81
CA GLY A 396 13.02 -3.52 2.79
C GLY A 396 13.70 -3.29 4.14
N LYS A 397 14.96 -3.70 4.30
CA LYS A 397 15.74 -3.53 5.53
C LYS A 397 16.01 -2.07 5.86
N GLU A 398 16.05 -1.20 4.86
CA GLU A 398 16.38 0.23 5.02
C GLU A 398 15.44 0.98 5.99
N CYS A 399 14.19 0.54 6.10
CA CYS A 399 13.20 1.12 7.01
C CYS A 399 13.14 0.42 8.38
N TRP A 400 14.05 -0.54 8.63
CA TRP A 400 14.08 -1.32 9.86
C TRP A 400 15.33 -1.06 10.70
N ASN A 401 15.19 -0.30 11.78
CA ASN A 401 16.28 0.06 12.69
C ASN A 401 16.25 -0.71 14.02
N GLY A 402 15.69 -1.93 14.00
CA GLY A 402 15.57 -2.77 15.19
C GLY A 402 14.39 -2.38 16.10
N PHE A 403 14.23 -3.13 17.17
CA PHE A 403 13.19 -2.87 18.16
C PHE A 403 13.56 -1.69 19.06
N THR A 404 12.62 -0.75 19.22
CA THR A 404 12.83 0.45 20.02
C THR A 404 11.74 0.63 21.09
N LYS A 405 12.13 1.12 22.27
CA LYS A 405 11.17 1.47 23.34
C LYS A 405 10.21 2.59 22.94
N ARG A 406 10.55 3.38 21.91
CA ARG A 406 9.67 4.41 21.33
C ARG A 406 8.40 3.81 20.68
N GLY A 407 8.40 2.51 20.36
CA GLY A 407 7.22 1.79 19.88
C GLY A 407 6.06 1.73 20.87
N PHE A 408 6.33 1.85 22.17
CA PHE A 408 5.30 1.88 23.23
C PHE A 408 4.80 3.29 23.55
N GLN A 409 5.30 4.31 22.87
CA GLN A 409 4.98 5.70 23.15
C GLN A 409 4.26 6.35 21.97
N ASN A 410 3.47 7.40 22.27
CA ASN A 410 2.86 8.27 21.27
C ASN A 410 1.92 7.55 20.28
N TRP A 411 1.03 6.72 20.76
CA TRP A 411 0.03 6.01 19.95
C TRP A 411 -1.12 6.92 19.48
N GLY A 412 -1.32 8.08 20.11
CA GLY A 412 -2.45 8.98 19.86
C GLY A 412 -2.67 9.34 18.38
N PRO A 413 -1.65 9.84 17.65
CA PRO A 413 -1.78 10.16 16.23
C PRO A 413 -2.13 8.96 15.35
N MET A 414 -1.62 7.77 15.70
CA MET A 414 -1.92 6.51 15.01
C MET A 414 -3.36 6.07 15.27
N VAL A 415 -3.79 6.03 16.53
CA VAL A 415 -5.16 5.62 16.92
C VAL A 415 -6.20 6.55 16.30
N ARG A 416 -5.91 7.87 16.22
CA ARG A 416 -6.79 8.86 15.59
C ARG A 416 -7.07 8.58 14.11
N LEU A 417 -6.14 7.95 13.40
CA LEU A 417 -6.35 7.49 12.02
C LEU A 417 -6.88 6.06 11.97
N ALA A 418 -6.46 5.21 12.91
CA ALA A 418 -6.84 3.80 12.92
C ALA A 418 -8.34 3.59 13.17
N LEU A 419 -8.93 4.31 14.13
CA LEU A 419 -10.35 4.15 14.43
C LEU A 419 -11.28 4.50 13.26
N PRO A 420 -11.13 5.64 12.56
CA PRO A 420 -11.90 5.88 11.35
C PRO A 420 -11.64 4.85 10.24
N GLY A 421 -10.40 4.41 10.08
CA GLY A 421 -10.06 3.36 9.12
C GLY A 421 -10.72 2.02 9.44
N PHE A 422 -10.80 1.67 10.71
CA PHE A 422 -11.59 0.53 11.19
C PHE A 422 -13.07 0.68 10.86
N LEU A 423 -13.66 1.86 11.14
CA LEU A 423 -15.07 2.13 10.82
C LEU A 423 -15.38 2.00 9.32
N MET A 424 -14.44 2.40 8.44
CA MET A 424 -14.60 2.24 6.99
C MET A 424 -14.70 0.76 6.60
N VAL A 425 -13.88 -0.11 7.18
CA VAL A 425 -13.87 -1.53 6.84
C VAL A 425 -15.04 -2.26 7.51
N GLU A 426 -15.25 -2.01 8.79
CA GLU A 426 -16.24 -2.73 9.59
C GLU A 426 -17.69 -2.37 9.22
N ALA A 427 -17.94 -1.12 8.82
CA ALA A 427 -19.27 -0.70 8.40
C ALA A 427 -19.78 -1.53 7.21
N GLU A 428 -18.91 -1.83 6.27
CA GLU A 428 -19.25 -2.64 5.10
C GLU A 428 -19.40 -4.12 5.48
N VAL A 429 -18.43 -4.70 6.19
CA VAL A 429 -18.45 -6.10 6.61
C VAL A 429 -19.71 -6.43 7.42
N LEU A 430 -19.99 -5.65 8.46
CA LEU A 430 -21.20 -5.84 9.28
C LEU A 430 -22.50 -5.68 8.48
N ALA A 431 -22.55 -4.77 7.51
CA ALA A 431 -23.73 -4.60 6.68
C ALA A 431 -24.02 -5.89 5.89
N PHE A 432 -23.01 -6.50 5.25
CA PHE A 432 -23.18 -7.77 4.52
C PHE A 432 -23.58 -8.93 5.44
N GLU A 433 -23.05 -8.99 6.66
CA GLU A 433 -23.41 -10.02 7.63
C GLU A 433 -24.87 -9.86 8.14
N LEU A 434 -25.30 -8.62 8.36
CA LEU A 434 -26.70 -8.33 8.71
C LEU A 434 -27.68 -8.71 7.58
N LEU A 435 -27.28 -8.52 6.31
CA LEU A 435 -28.07 -8.97 5.17
C LEU A 435 -28.14 -10.50 5.09
N THR A 436 -27.04 -11.18 5.39
CA THR A 436 -27.02 -12.65 5.45
C THR A 436 -27.93 -13.16 6.58
N LEU A 437 -27.88 -12.52 7.74
CA LEU A 437 -28.81 -12.81 8.83
C LEU A 437 -30.29 -12.55 8.41
N ALA A 438 -30.55 -11.41 7.77
CA ALA A 438 -31.90 -11.09 7.30
C ALA A 438 -32.43 -12.10 6.27
N SER A 439 -31.53 -12.60 5.40
CA SER A 439 -31.92 -13.61 4.39
C SER A 439 -32.39 -14.92 5.01
N SER A 440 -31.89 -15.28 6.21
CA SER A 440 -32.30 -16.51 6.91
C SER A 440 -33.78 -16.54 7.29
N TYR A 441 -34.42 -15.39 7.44
CA TYR A 441 -35.87 -15.29 7.73
C TYR A 441 -36.74 -15.66 6.53
N PHE A 442 -36.20 -15.67 5.31
CA PHE A 442 -36.94 -16.03 4.09
C PHE A 442 -36.84 -17.52 3.72
N GLY A 443 -36.13 -18.31 4.51
CA GLY A 443 -35.98 -19.75 4.33
C GLY A 443 -34.59 -20.17 3.85
N THR A 444 -34.38 -21.49 3.84
CA THR A 444 -33.07 -22.11 3.58
C THR A 444 -32.58 -21.93 2.15
N THR A 445 -33.46 -21.93 1.15
CA THR A 445 -33.14 -21.68 -0.26
C THR A 445 -32.62 -20.24 -0.47
N VAL A 446 -33.28 -19.26 0.17
CA VAL A 446 -32.87 -17.84 0.07
C VAL A 446 -31.52 -17.62 0.77
N LEU A 447 -31.31 -18.24 1.93
CA LEU A 447 -30.03 -18.18 2.65
C LEU A 447 -28.90 -18.82 1.83
N ALA A 448 -29.16 -19.97 1.19
CA ALA A 448 -28.18 -20.61 0.30
C ALA A 448 -27.84 -19.71 -0.90
N ALA A 449 -28.84 -19.10 -1.54
CA ALA A 449 -28.64 -18.15 -2.64
C ALA A 449 -27.84 -16.91 -2.19
N GLN A 450 -28.13 -16.36 -1.00
CA GLN A 450 -27.37 -15.28 -0.39
C GLN A 450 -25.90 -15.64 -0.19
N SER A 451 -25.62 -16.84 0.33
CA SER A 451 -24.25 -17.30 0.57
C SER A 451 -23.45 -17.41 -0.74
N VAL A 452 -24.09 -17.91 -1.81
CA VAL A 452 -23.48 -17.98 -3.14
C VAL A 452 -23.20 -16.57 -3.69
N LEU A 453 -24.16 -15.66 -3.63
CA LEU A 453 -24.00 -14.27 -4.11
C LEU A 453 -22.92 -13.52 -3.33
N SER A 454 -22.89 -13.66 -2.00
CA SER A 454 -21.86 -13.05 -1.14
C SER A 454 -20.47 -13.58 -1.47
N THR A 455 -20.34 -14.89 -1.74
CA THR A 455 -19.05 -15.48 -2.13
C THR A 455 -18.59 -14.97 -3.50
N ILE A 456 -19.49 -14.89 -4.48
CA ILE A 456 -19.19 -14.35 -5.81
C ILE A 456 -18.74 -12.88 -5.69
N SER A 457 -19.46 -12.08 -4.90
CA SER A 457 -19.12 -10.67 -4.66
C SER A 457 -17.78 -10.54 -3.94
N ALA A 458 -17.49 -11.36 -2.94
CA ALA A 458 -16.20 -11.37 -2.24
C ALA A 458 -15.03 -11.71 -3.18
N ILE A 459 -15.20 -12.65 -4.10
CA ILE A 459 -14.17 -12.97 -5.11
C ILE A 459 -13.98 -11.81 -6.08
N ALA A 460 -15.06 -11.20 -6.57
CA ALA A 460 -15.01 -10.06 -7.47
C ALA A 460 -14.30 -8.86 -6.81
N PHE A 461 -14.49 -8.65 -5.51
CA PHE A 461 -13.86 -7.60 -4.70
C PHE A 461 -12.33 -7.76 -4.58
N GLN A 462 -11.79 -8.98 -4.78
CA GLN A 462 -10.34 -9.22 -4.74
C GLN A 462 -9.57 -8.55 -5.89
N ILE A 463 -10.21 -7.82 -6.79
CA ILE A 463 -9.56 -7.05 -7.86
C ILE A 463 -9.58 -5.54 -7.54
N PRO A 464 -10.73 -4.88 -7.25
CA PRO A 464 -10.76 -3.45 -6.94
C PRO A 464 -10.09 -3.10 -5.60
N PHE A 465 -10.15 -3.97 -4.59
CA PHE A 465 -9.55 -3.71 -3.29
C PHE A 465 -8.02 -3.57 -3.33
N PRO A 466 -7.25 -4.46 -3.99
CA PRO A 466 -5.82 -4.26 -4.24
C PRO A 466 -5.48 -2.98 -4.99
N LEU A 467 -6.28 -2.59 -5.98
CA LEU A 467 -6.11 -1.31 -6.67
C LEU A 467 -6.22 -0.14 -5.67
N SER A 468 -7.21 -0.16 -4.79
CA SER A 468 -7.41 0.83 -3.73
C SER A 468 -6.19 0.95 -2.79
N ILE A 469 -5.55 -0.17 -2.44
CA ILE A 469 -4.33 -0.18 -1.62
C ILE A 469 -3.16 0.42 -2.39
N ALA A 470 -2.97 0.06 -3.66
CA ALA A 470 -1.93 0.63 -4.52
C ALA A 470 -2.10 2.15 -4.66
N VAL A 471 -3.32 2.62 -4.87
CA VAL A 471 -3.70 4.03 -4.95
C VAL A 471 -3.42 4.75 -3.63
N SER A 472 -3.84 4.18 -2.51
CA SER A 472 -3.61 4.74 -1.18
C SER A 472 -2.12 4.95 -0.91
N THR A 473 -1.32 3.92 -1.13
CA THR A 473 0.13 3.96 -0.92
C THR A 473 0.79 5.00 -1.85
N ARG A 474 0.42 5.01 -3.14
CA ARG A 474 0.99 5.95 -4.11
C ARG A 474 0.70 7.40 -3.74
N ILE A 475 -0.57 7.72 -3.45
CA ILE A 475 -0.98 9.07 -3.06
C ILE A 475 -0.32 9.48 -1.73
N ALA A 476 -0.29 8.59 -0.74
CA ALA A 476 0.34 8.87 0.55
C ALA A 476 1.83 9.18 0.41
N ASN A 477 2.55 8.42 -0.45
CA ASN A 477 3.95 8.68 -0.77
C ASN A 477 4.14 10.06 -1.42
N LEU A 478 3.30 10.42 -2.41
CA LEU A 478 3.37 11.71 -3.09
C LEU A 478 3.03 12.88 -2.16
N ILE A 479 2.06 12.72 -1.27
CA ILE A 479 1.71 13.70 -0.23
C ILE A 479 2.86 13.86 0.78
N GLY A 480 3.48 12.75 1.19
CA GLY A 480 4.68 12.77 2.04
C GLY A 480 5.84 13.51 1.38
N ALA A 481 6.03 13.32 0.07
CA ALA A 481 7.02 14.02 -0.75
C ALA A 481 6.61 15.46 -1.14
N THR A 482 5.45 15.96 -0.69
CA THR A 482 4.90 17.29 -0.98
C THR A 482 4.55 17.56 -2.45
N LEU A 483 4.38 16.52 -3.24
CA LEU A 483 4.10 16.58 -4.67
C LEU A 483 2.59 16.54 -4.96
N THR A 484 1.89 17.60 -4.61
CA THR A 484 0.42 17.71 -4.65
C THR A 484 -0.15 17.49 -6.04
N ASN A 485 0.47 18.07 -7.07
CA ASN A 485 -0.01 17.96 -8.46
C ASN A 485 0.12 16.53 -8.99
N ALA A 486 1.22 15.85 -8.66
CA ALA A 486 1.40 14.45 -9.02
C ALA A 486 0.39 13.55 -8.30
N ALA A 487 0.11 13.81 -7.01
CA ALA A 487 -0.90 13.09 -6.25
C ALA A 487 -2.31 13.24 -6.85
N ARG A 488 -2.68 14.46 -7.28
CA ARG A 488 -3.96 14.71 -7.99
C ARG A 488 -4.03 13.97 -9.33
N SER A 489 -2.93 13.94 -10.08
CA SER A 489 -2.87 13.21 -11.36
C SER A 489 -3.00 11.71 -11.13
N SER A 490 -2.30 11.15 -10.14
CA SER A 490 -2.40 9.75 -9.74
C SER A 490 -3.83 9.38 -9.34
N ALA A 491 -4.51 10.23 -8.56
CA ALA A 491 -5.91 10.01 -8.18
C ALA A 491 -6.87 9.98 -9.39
N LYS A 492 -6.70 10.88 -10.36
CA LYS A 492 -7.51 10.87 -11.60
C LYS A 492 -7.32 9.57 -12.38
N ILE A 493 -6.07 9.14 -12.51
CA ILE A 493 -5.74 7.89 -13.21
C ILE A 493 -6.29 6.68 -12.48
N ALA A 494 -6.22 6.69 -11.15
CA ALA A 494 -6.81 5.66 -10.30
C ALA A 494 -8.32 5.53 -10.51
N MET A 495 -9.05 6.64 -10.62
CA MET A 495 -10.49 6.63 -10.92
C MET A 495 -10.80 6.05 -12.30
N VAL A 496 -9.98 6.36 -13.31
CA VAL A 496 -10.10 5.73 -14.65
C VAL A 496 -9.79 4.23 -14.57
N GLY A 497 -8.76 3.86 -13.81
CA GLY A 497 -8.43 2.44 -13.52
C GLY A 497 -9.57 1.71 -12.84
N ALA A 498 -10.23 2.35 -11.86
CA ALA A 498 -11.40 1.79 -11.18
C ALA A 498 -12.58 1.55 -12.13
N VAL A 499 -12.85 2.46 -13.07
CA VAL A 499 -13.84 2.23 -14.14
C VAL A 499 -13.45 1.01 -14.97
N GLY A 500 -12.18 0.88 -15.35
CA GLY A 500 -11.69 -0.27 -16.13
C GLY A 500 -11.87 -1.59 -15.38
N VAL A 501 -11.50 -1.64 -14.10
CA VAL A 501 -11.66 -2.81 -13.23
C VAL A 501 -13.14 -3.13 -13.00
N GLY A 502 -13.97 -2.12 -12.73
CA GLY A 502 -15.40 -2.30 -12.56
C GLY A 502 -16.06 -2.88 -13.81
N LEU A 503 -15.73 -2.35 -15.01
CA LEU A 503 -16.22 -2.89 -16.28
C LEU A 503 -15.74 -4.31 -16.52
N LEU A 504 -14.49 -4.64 -16.17
CA LEU A 504 -13.97 -6.01 -16.25
C LEU A 504 -14.80 -6.96 -15.40
N ASN A 505 -15.13 -6.58 -14.14
CA ASN A 505 -15.97 -7.37 -13.25
C ASN A 505 -17.39 -7.53 -13.80
N VAL A 506 -18.00 -6.44 -14.32
CA VAL A 506 -19.33 -6.50 -14.96
C VAL A 506 -19.34 -7.52 -16.11
N ILE A 507 -18.36 -7.43 -17.01
CA ILE A 507 -18.24 -8.34 -18.16
C ILE A 507 -17.99 -9.76 -17.67
N ALA A 508 -17.08 -9.97 -16.74
CA ALA A 508 -16.75 -11.30 -16.22
C ALA A 508 -17.98 -11.98 -15.58
N LEU A 509 -18.69 -11.28 -14.70
CA LEU A 509 -19.89 -11.83 -14.05
C LEU A 509 -21.04 -12.06 -15.04
N SER A 510 -21.16 -11.22 -16.07
CA SER A 510 -22.22 -11.37 -17.08
C SER A 510 -21.92 -12.53 -18.04
N VAL A 511 -20.69 -12.64 -18.54
CA VAL A 511 -20.28 -13.69 -19.50
C VAL A 511 -20.15 -15.05 -18.81
N LEU A 512 -19.56 -15.07 -17.62
CA LEU A 512 -19.33 -16.30 -16.86
C LEU A 512 -20.53 -16.72 -15.98
N ARG A 513 -21.68 -16.07 -16.12
CA ARG A 513 -22.89 -16.36 -15.33
C ARG A 513 -23.20 -17.86 -15.25
N SER A 514 -23.33 -18.54 -16.40
CA SER A 514 -23.71 -19.96 -16.43
C SER A 514 -22.62 -20.89 -15.88
N PRO A 515 -21.33 -20.73 -16.21
CA PRO A 515 -20.25 -21.51 -15.58
C PRO A 515 -20.17 -21.30 -14.05
N ILE A 516 -20.30 -20.06 -13.58
CA ILE A 516 -20.24 -19.72 -12.16
C ILE A 516 -21.34 -20.45 -11.40
N LEU A 517 -22.59 -20.40 -11.88
CA LEU A 517 -23.71 -21.07 -11.22
C LEU A 517 -23.49 -22.59 -11.07
N ARG A 518 -23.02 -23.25 -12.13
CA ARG A 518 -22.72 -24.68 -12.09
C ARG A 518 -21.60 -25.06 -11.15
N LEU A 519 -20.66 -24.12 -10.90
CA LEU A 519 -19.54 -24.35 -10.00
C LEU A 519 -19.97 -24.28 -8.53
N PHE A 520 -20.93 -23.41 -8.19
CA PHE A 520 -21.28 -23.12 -6.81
C PHE A 520 -22.47 -23.96 -6.27
N THR A 521 -23.38 -24.39 -7.13
CA THR A 521 -24.54 -25.13 -6.66
C THR A 521 -25.05 -26.15 -7.69
N SER A 522 -25.49 -27.32 -7.18
CA SER A 522 -26.21 -28.35 -7.95
C SER A 522 -27.73 -28.26 -7.78
N ASP A 523 -28.19 -27.39 -6.88
CA ASP A 523 -29.62 -27.18 -6.61
C ASP A 523 -30.16 -26.17 -7.64
N GLU A 524 -31.16 -26.64 -8.44
CA GLU A 524 -31.74 -25.81 -9.52
C GLU A 524 -32.54 -24.62 -9.00
N GLU A 525 -33.15 -24.73 -7.82
CA GLU A 525 -33.93 -23.64 -7.23
C GLU A 525 -33.00 -22.50 -6.77
N VAL A 526 -31.93 -22.87 -6.06
CA VAL A 526 -30.87 -21.93 -5.65
C VAL A 526 -30.21 -21.30 -6.88
N ALA A 527 -29.84 -22.10 -7.88
CA ALA A 527 -29.21 -21.62 -9.11
C ALA A 527 -30.08 -20.61 -9.87
N THR A 528 -31.40 -20.89 -9.96
CA THR A 528 -32.36 -19.98 -10.60
C THR A 528 -32.46 -18.65 -9.84
N MET A 529 -32.54 -18.69 -8.51
CA MET A 529 -32.59 -17.50 -7.67
C MET A 529 -31.33 -16.65 -7.80
N VAL A 530 -30.14 -17.26 -7.71
CA VAL A 530 -28.86 -16.58 -7.91
C VAL A 530 -28.79 -16.00 -9.33
N ALA A 531 -29.23 -16.76 -10.34
CA ALA A 531 -29.25 -16.31 -11.72
C ALA A 531 -30.09 -15.03 -11.91
N GLN A 532 -31.21 -14.90 -11.23
CA GLN A 532 -32.06 -13.71 -11.31
C GLN A 532 -31.36 -12.48 -10.72
N ILE A 533 -30.66 -12.61 -9.58
CA ILE A 533 -30.09 -11.49 -8.84
C ILE A 533 -28.69 -11.12 -9.34
N LEU A 534 -27.95 -12.05 -9.92
CA LEU A 534 -26.57 -11.83 -10.39
C LEU A 534 -26.41 -10.62 -11.34
N PRO A 535 -27.37 -10.28 -12.24
CA PRO A 535 -27.29 -9.06 -13.04
C PRO A 535 -27.27 -7.77 -12.20
N LEU A 536 -28.01 -7.72 -11.09
CA LEU A 536 -27.94 -6.60 -10.14
C LEU A 536 -26.56 -6.56 -9.49
N CYS A 537 -26.05 -7.72 -9.03
CA CYS A 537 -24.72 -7.81 -8.46
C CYS A 537 -23.63 -7.39 -9.47
N ALA A 538 -23.75 -7.77 -10.74
CA ALA A 538 -22.84 -7.35 -11.79
C ALA A 538 -22.91 -5.84 -12.03
N SER A 539 -24.10 -5.24 -12.05
CA SER A 539 -24.28 -3.82 -12.35
C SER A 539 -23.62 -2.90 -11.32
N PHE A 540 -23.67 -3.24 -10.04
CA PHE A 540 -23.04 -2.41 -9.03
C PHE A 540 -21.52 -2.61 -8.88
N GLN A 541 -20.90 -3.63 -9.49
CA GLN A 541 -19.44 -3.83 -9.46
C GLN A 541 -18.67 -2.62 -9.99
N LEU A 542 -19.23 -1.89 -10.97
CA LEU A 542 -18.63 -0.65 -11.45
C LEU A 542 -18.60 0.42 -10.35
N VAL A 543 -19.70 0.54 -9.63
CA VAL A 543 -19.85 1.54 -8.58
C VAL A 543 -19.03 1.15 -7.36
N ASP A 544 -18.96 -0.14 -7.04
CA ASP A 544 -18.13 -0.71 -5.98
C ASP A 544 -16.64 -0.42 -6.23
N ALA A 545 -16.14 -0.63 -7.44
CA ALA A 545 -14.76 -0.30 -7.79
C ALA A 545 -14.46 1.21 -7.65
N LEU A 546 -15.43 2.08 -7.99
CA LEU A 546 -15.31 3.53 -7.80
C LEU A 546 -15.29 3.91 -6.30
N ALA A 547 -16.23 3.39 -5.51
CA ALA A 547 -16.29 3.63 -4.06
C ALA A 547 -14.99 3.16 -3.38
N THR A 548 -14.55 1.95 -3.69
CA THR A 548 -13.31 1.38 -3.15
C THR A 548 -12.09 2.21 -3.52
N SER A 549 -12.04 2.77 -4.73
CA SER A 549 -10.96 3.65 -5.18
C SER A 549 -11.01 5.01 -4.46
N CYS A 550 -12.19 5.59 -4.25
CA CYS A 550 -12.36 6.81 -3.44
C CYS A 550 -11.86 6.58 -2.00
N ASN A 551 -12.22 5.45 -1.39
CA ASN A 551 -11.72 5.03 -0.09
C ASN A 551 -10.18 4.97 -0.05
N GLY A 552 -9.55 4.43 -1.10
CA GLY A 552 -8.09 4.41 -1.25
C GLY A 552 -7.48 5.80 -1.29
N ILE A 553 -8.08 6.72 -2.05
CA ILE A 553 -7.62 8.11 -2.14
C ILE A 553 -7.75 8.80 -0.77
N LEU A 554 -8.88 8.65 -0.07
CA LEU A 554 -9.10 9.21 1.27
C LEU A 554 -8.06 8.69 2.27
N ARG A 555 -7.74 7.39 2.24
CA ARG A 555 -6.67 6.82 3.06
C ARG A 555 -5.32 7.43 2.72
N GLY A 556 -4.97 7.55 1.45
CA GLY A 556 -3.72 8.17 1.01
C GLY A 556 -3.56 9.62 1.46
N LEU A 557 -4.64 10.39 1.48
CA LEU A 557 -4.69 11.77 1.98
C LEU A 557 -4.67 11.86 3.52
N GLY A 558 -4.91 10.75 4.22
CA GLY A 558 -5.08 10.72 5.68
C GLY A 558 -6.41 11.36 6.13
N ARG A 559 -7.47 11.20 5.32
CA ARG A 559 -8.83 11.70 5.53
C ARG A 559 -9.83 10.55 5.78
N GLN A 560 -9.36 9.48 6.41
CA GLN A 560 -10.15 8.27 6.71
C GLN A 560 -11.40 8.59 7.53
N GLU A 561 -11.36 9.63 8.37
CA GLU A 561 -12.49 10.09 9.17
C GLU A 561 -13.71 10.41 8.32
N ILE A 562 -13.51 11.07 7.18
CA ILE A 562 -14.60 11.43 6.26
C ILE A 562 -15.21 10.16 5.63
N GLY A 563 -14.35 9.23 5.14
CA GLY A 563 -14.82 7.95 4.59
C GLY A 563 -15.60 7.14 5.61
N GLY A 564 -15.11 7.03 6.85
CA GLY A 564 -15.81 6.32 7.92
C GLY A 564 -17.20 6.86 8.22
N TYR A 565 -17.35 8.17 8.32
CA TYR A 565 -18.68 8.78 8.55
C TYR A 565 -19.62 8.62 7.35
N ILE A 566 -19.13 8.77 6.13
CA ILE A 566 -19.94 8.58 4.91
C ILE A 566 -20.42 7.13 4.84
N GLN A 567 -19.55 6.16 5.09
CA GLN A 567 -19.92 4.75 5.05
C GLN A 567 -20.93 4.39 6.13
N LEU A 568 -20.72 4.80 7.39
CA LEU A 568 -21.71 4.59 8.45
C LEU A 568 -23.07 5.15 8.07
N PHE A 569 -23.12 6.37 7.55
CA PHE A 569 -24.37 6.98 7.10
C PHE A 569 -25.00 6.21 5.95
N CYS A 570 -24.26 5.92 4.88
CA CYS A 570 -24.79 5.26 3.68
C CYS A 570 -25.27 3.83 3.97
N TYR A 571 -24.50 3.04 4.73
CA TYR A 571 -24.89 1.66 5.01
C TYR A 571 -26.01 1.55 6.05
N TYR A 572 -25.95 2.30 7.16
CA TYR A 572 -26.88 2.08 8.27
C TYR A 572 -28.09 3.04 8.27
N ALA A 573 -27.91 4.31 7.89
CA ALA A 573 -29.01 5.26 7.86
C ALA A 573 -29.81 5.19 6.54
N VAL A 574 -29.23 4.73 5.44
CA VAL A 574 -29.90 4.71 4.14
C VAL A 574 -30.11 3.27 3.64
N ALA A 575 -29.03 2.50 3.46
CA ALA A 575 -29.12 1.19 2.83
C ALA A 575 -29.89 0.16 3.66
N MET A 576 -29.62 0.07 4.98
CA MET A 576 -30.32 -0.88 5.85
C MET A 576 -31.82 -0.64 5.87
N PRO A 577 -32.36 0.58 6.08
CA PRO A 577 -33.79 0.81 5.97
C PRO A 577 -34.38 0.48 4.60
N ILE A 578 -33.65 0.78 3.49
CA ILE A 578 -34.09 0.43 2.14
C ILE A 578 -34.11 -1.10 1.98
N SER A 579 -33.02 -1.80 2.34
CA SER A 579 -32.95 -3.25 2.26
C SER A 579 -34.07 -3.93 3.04
N MET A 580 -34.29 -3.54 4.29
CA MET A 580 -35.34 -4.12 5.13
C MET A 580 -36.76 -3.74 4.64
N GLY A 581 -36.96 -2.47 4.26
CA GLY A 581 -38.24 -2.01 3.73
C GLY A 581 -38.63 -2.67 2.42
N THR A 582 -37.71 -2.82 1.49
CA THR A 582 -37.99 -3.49 0.21
C THR A 582 -38.06 -5.01 0.34
N ALA A 583 -37.24 -5.63 1.18
CA ALA A 583 -37.25 -7.09 1.36
C ALA A 583 -38.49 -7.58 2.12
N PHE A 584 -38.82 -6.94 3.25
CA PHE A 584 -39.92 -7.36 4.12
C PHE A 584 -41.21 -6.58 3.83
N GLY A 585 -41.15 -5.27 3.53
CA GLY A 585 -42.31 -4.43 3.30
C GLY A 585 -42.93 -4.59 1.92
N LEU A 586 -42.10 -4.63 0.86
CA LEU A 586 -42.56 -4.82 -0.52
C LEU A 586 -42.54 -6.30 -0.97
N GLY A 587 -42.04 -7.22 -0.14
CA GLY A 587 -41.96 -8.65 -0.48
C GLY A 587 -40.98 -9.00 -1.57
N TRP A 588 -39.94 -8.15 -1.78
CA TRP A 588 -38.91 -8.41 -2.80
C TRP A 588 -37.84 -9.42 -2.32
N HIS A 589 -37.95 -9.89 -1.08
CA HIS A 589 -37.05 -10.87 -0.49
C HIS A 589 -35.57 -10.52 -0.76
N LEU A 590 -34.82 -11.46 -1.35
CA LEU A 590 -33.39 -11.31 -1.61
C LEU A 590 -33.06 -10.15 -2.58
N TRP A 591 -33.93 -9.87 -3.57
CA TRP A 591 -33.79 -8.69 -4.44
C TRP A 591 -33.78 -7.37 -3.65
N GLY A 592 -34.68 -7.27 -2.67
CA GLY A 592 -34.76 -6.09 -1.82
C GLY A 592 -33.51 -5.88 -0.98
N LEU A 593 -32.93 -6.96 -0.42
CA LEU A 593 -31.68 -6.88 0.34
C LEU A 593 -30.53 -6.33 -0.50
N TRP A 594 -30.33 -6.85 -1.71
CA TRP A 594 -29.25 -6.41 -2.59
C TRP A 594 -29.47 -5.03 -3.23
N THR A 595 -30.71 -4.60 -3.37
CA THR A 595 -31.03 -3.23 -3.83
C THR A 595 -30.50 -2.18 -2.86
N GLY A 596 -30.63 -2.39 -1.55
CA GLY A 596 -30.07 -1.48 -0.56
C GLY A 596 -28.54 -1.40 -0.62
N VAL A 597 -27.84 -2.53 -0.85
CA VAL A 597 -26.38 -2.54 -1.05
C VAL A 597 -26.00 -1.71 -2.27
N ALA A 598 -26.67 -1.91 -3.41
CA ALA A 598 -26.42 -1.13 -4.62
C ALA A 598 -26.60 0.38 -4.40
N VAL A 599 -27.62 0.78 -3.64
CA VAL A 599 -27.86 2.18 -3.26
C VAL A 599 -26.75 2.68 -2.34
N ALA A 600 -26.30 1.89 -1.35
CA ALA A 600 -25.21 2.28 -0.46
C ALA A 600 -23.93 2.60 -1.23
N LEU A 601 -23.49 1.66 -2.07
CA LEU A 601 -22.28 1.80 -2.87
C LEU A 601 -22.35 3.01 -3.81
N LEU A 602 -23.51 3.23 -4.45
CA LEU A 602 -23.73 4.40 -5.29
C LEU A 602 -23.58 5.70 -4.50
N LEU A 603 -24.19 5.78 -3.33
CA LEU A 603 -24.12 6.98 -2.49
C LEU A 603 -22.70 7.21 -1.96
N VAL A 604 -22.01 6.17 -1.50
CA VAL A 604 -20.60 6.26 -1.08
C VAL A 604 -19.76 6.81 -2.22
N ALA A 605 -19.83 6.21 -3.42
CA ALA A 605 -19.04 6.64 -4.58
C ALA A 605 -19.34 8.09 -4.97
N LEU A 606 -20.60 8.51 -4.94
CA LEU A 606 -21.02 9.88 -5.29
C LEU A 606 -20.55 10.89 -4.23
N ILE A 607 -20.81 10.63 -2.95
CA ILE A 607 -20.51 11.59 -1.87
C ILE A 607 -18.99 11.73 -1.71
N GLU A 608 -18.26 10.62 -1.67
CA GLU A 608 -16.79 10.63 -1.59
C GLU A 608 -16.16 11.23 -2.85
N GLY A 609 -16.67 10.88 -4.03
CA GLY A 609 -16.22 11.46 -5.30
C GLY A 609 -16.39 12.99 -5.33
N VAL A 610 -17.56 13.51 -4.95
CA VAL A 610 -17.79 14.96 -4.85
C VAL A 610 -16.88 15.59 -3.80
N TYR A 611 -16.70 14.96 -2.65
CA TYR A 611 -15.79 15.44 -1.61
C TYR A 611 -14.37 15.57 -2.14
N LEU A 612 -13.84 14.53 -2.81
CA LEU A 612 -12.49 14.50 -3.36
C LEU A 612 -12.25 15.57 -4.44
N THR A 613 -13.27 15.89 -5.26
CA THR A 613 -13.14 16.97 -6.26
C THR A 613 -13.05 18.35 -5.64
N ARG A 614 -13.63 18.54 -4.43
CA ARG A 614 -13.66 19.81 -3.70
C ARG A 614 -12.56 19.94 -2.64
N THR A 615 -11.86 18.86 -2.35
CA THR A 615 -10.84 18.82 -1.30
C THR A 615 -9.61 19.64 -1.68
N ASP A 616 -9.14 20.45 -0.72
CA ASP A 616 -7.84 21.11 -0.82
C ASP A 616 -6.73 20.13 -0.39
N TRP A 617 -5.93 19.72 -1.35
CA TRP A 617 -4.84 18.76 -1.19
C TRP A 617 -3.64 19.34 -0.42
N GLU A 618 -3.45 20.66 -0.45
CA GLU A 618 -2.40 21.34 0.30
C GLU A 618 -2.60 21.23 1.82
N ILE A 619 -3.85 21.16 2.26
CA ILE A 619 -4.17 20.90 3.67
C ILE A 619 -3.67 19.50 4.06
N SER A 620 -3.82 18.49 3.20
CA SER A 620 -3.35 17.13 3.47
C SER A 620 -1.82 17.06 3.56
N VAL A 621 -1.10 17.84 2.75
CA VAL A 621 0.37 17.98 2.85
C VAL A 621 0.76 18.62 4.18
N ARG A 622 0.11 19.71 4.59
CA ARG A 622 0.37 20.35 5.89
C ARG A 622 0.10 19.42 7.07
N ASP A 623 -0.99 18.64 7.01
CA ASP A 623 -1.33 17.68 8.05
C ASP A 623 -0.35 16.50 8.07
N ALA A 624 0.14 16.04 6.92
CA ALA A 624 1.19 15.03 6.82
C ALA A 624 2.50 15.51 7.48
N ARG A 625 2.94 16.73 7.17
CA ARG A 625 4.12 17.34 7.81
C ARG A 625 3.97 17.44 9.33
N LYS A 626 2.79 17.84 9.83
CA LYS A 626 2.51 17.88 11.27
C LYS A 626 2.59 16.49 11.90
N ARG A 627 2.01 15.47 11.27
CA ARG A 627 2.08 14.07 11.76
C ARG A 627 3.51 13.56 11.85
N ILE A 628 4.33 13.84 10.84
CA ILE A 628 5.74 13.46 10.80
C ILE A 628 6.54 14.17 11.88
N ALA A 629 6.29 15.47 12.11
CA ALA A 629 6.98 16.25 13.14
C ALA A 629 6.60 15.82 14.58
N MET A 630 5.41 15.27 14.80
CA MET A 630 4.94 14.81 16.10
C MET A 630 5.31 13.35 16.41
N ALA A 631 5.80 12.57 15.46
CA ALA A 631 6.08 11.14 15.60
C ALA A 631 7.42 10.87 16.30
#